data_cce82e779063cf4da33b17db8f3bd007
#
_entry.id   cce82e779063cf4da33b17db8f3bd007
#
_cell.length_a   1.000
_cell.length_b   1.000
_cell.length_c   1.000
_cell.angle_alpha   90.00
_cell.angle_beta   90.00
_cell.angle_gamma   90.00
#
_symmetry.space_group_name_H-M   'P 1'
#
loop_
_entity.id
_entity.type
_entity.pdbx_description
1 polymer ?
#
loop_
_entity_poly.entity_id
_entity_poly.type
_entity_poly.pdbx_seq_one_letter_code
_entity_poly.pdbx_strand_id
1 'polypeptide(L)'
;NLDIPVICRINDADDAKPKGKVPYHEKYKIDHYFGYIPEPFFHKHYPKSFKYKEIFYGVEPKLYENLTPYSKRIKERILCSGAAGRTDLLYRLKDLRRGTAFSVWKHYKLRTKCIELPYVYYTSTLQHEFVNDKYSSLLMKYCTSIAAHSLYPVIKYWENTAAGCLTFMEVTEKNQANILGFEDGKNAIFINEKNYEKKLSEFISDPNNTKWAEIAENGRNYTMTNLTNDIASNSLVELFKEYIFQ
;
A
#
# COMPACT_ATOMS: atom_id res chain seq x y z
N ASN A 1 3.22 32.69 22.30
CA ASN A 1 3.85 31.79 21.31
C ASN A 1 4.76 30.85 22.10
N LEU A 2 4.38 29.60 22.21
CA LEU A 2 5.30 28.54 22.63
C LEU A 2 6.22 28.24 21.45
N ASP A 3 7.51 28.32 21.66
CA ASP A 3 8.52 28.01 20.64
C ASP A 3 8.77 26.48 20.65
N ILE A 4 7.75 25.75 20.20
CA ILE A 4 7.77 24.28 20.14
C ILE A 4 7.72 23.84 18.69
N PRO A 5 8.47 22.78 18.32
CA PRO A 5 8.45 22.22 16.97
C PRO A 5 7.07 21.72 16.58
N VAL A 6 6.63 22.03 15.37
CA VAL A 6 5.36 21.55 14.80
C VAL A 6 5.64 20.49 13.75
N ILE A 7 5.29 19.26 14.06
CA ILE A 7 5.47 18.12 13.15
C ILE A 7 4.11 17.72 12.59
N CYS A 8 3.97 17.68 11.27
CA CYS A 8 2.71 17.45 10.58
C CYS A 8 2.71 16.12 9.83
N ARG A 9 1.73 15.26 10.14
CA ARG A 9 1.47 14.05 9.37
C ARG A 9 0.74 14.40 8.08
N ILE A 10 1.16 13.77 6.98
CA ILE A 10 0.40 13.76 5.73
C ILE A 10 -0.22 12.38 5.48
N ASN A 11 -1.44 12.34 4.95
CA ASN A 11 -2.09 11.10 4.56
C ASN A 11 -1.85 10.81 3.08
N ASP A 12 -2.35 11.68 2.20
CA ASP A 12 -2.21 11.55 0.76
C ASP A 12 -1.61 12.83 0.17
N ALA A 13 -0.50 12.72 -0.55
CA ALA A 13 0.19 13.88 -1.10
C ALA A 13 -0.59 14.54 -2.24
N ASP A 14 -1.34 13.75 -3.00
CA ASP A 14 -2.13 14.22 -4.13
C ASP A 14 -3.44 14.93 -3.73
N ASP A 15 -3.87 14.84 -2.46
CA ASP A 15 -4.83 15.75 -1.86
C ASP A 15 -4.28 17.18 -1.69
N ALA A 16 -2.99 17.35 -1.94
CA ALA A 16 -2.30 18.62 -1.97
C ALA A 16 -2.82 19.51 -3.12
N LYS A 17 -3.82 20.32 -2.86
CA LYS A 17 -4.12 21.46 -3.74
C LYS A 17 -2.96 22.45 -3.63
N PRO A 18 -2.21 22.72 -4.74
CA PRO A 18 -1.00 23.54 -4.69
C PRO A 18 -1.20 24.92 -4.02
N LYS A 19 -2.40 25.48 -4.12
CA LYS A 19 -2.73 26.82 -3.60
C LYS A 19 -3.02 26.90 -2.08
N GLY A 20 -3.22 25.75 -1.40
CA GLY A 20 -3.63 25.76 0.01
C GLY A 20 -2.53 25.41 1.01
N LYS A 21 -1.37 24.92 0.55
CA LYS A 21 -0.39 24.28 1.43
C LYS A 21 0.73 25.17 1.91
N VAL A 22 1.24 26.05 1.08
CA VAL A 22 2.21 27.06 1.53
C VAL A 22 1.58 27.97 2.59
N PRO A 23 0.37 28.54 2.39
CA PRO A 23 -0.30 29.28 3.44
C PRO A 23 -0.58 28.47 4.73
N TYR A 24 -0.88 27.16 4.58
CA TYR A 24 -1.08 26.28 5.73
C TYR A 24 0.23 26.03 6.49
N HIS A 25 1.31 25.76 5.77
CA HIS A 25 2.65 25.62 6.33
C HIS A 25 3.08 26.86 7.10
N GLU A 26 2.95 28.04 6.48
CA GLU A 26 3.29 29.33 7.10
C GLU A 26 2.40 29.64 8.32
N LYS A 27 1.09 29.41 8.18
CA LYS A 27 0.12 29.66 9.26
C LYS A 27 0.43 28.87 10.53
N TYR A 28 0.77 27.59 10.38
CA TYR A 28 1.02 26.70 11.51
C TYR A 28 2.50 26.55 11.83
N LYS A 29 3.39 27.22 11.11
CA LYS A 29 4.84 27.15 11.28
C LYS A 29 5.34 25.72 11.37
N ILE A 30 5.00 24.90 10.35
CA ILE A 30 5.32 23.48 10.35
C ILE A 30 6.82 23.32 10.07
N ASP A 31 7.52 22.66 10.98
CA ASP A 31 8.96 22.41 10.89
C ASP A 31 9.29 21.17 10.09
N HIS A 32 8.43 20.14 10.16
CA HIS A 32 8.67 18.86 9.52
C HIS A 32 7.37 18.15 9.14
N TYR A 33 7.38 17.51 7.99
CA TYR A 33 6.30 16.61 7.56
C TYR A 33 6.75 15.16 7.66
N PHE A 34 5.82 14.24 7.90
CA PHE A 34 6.08 12.81 7.80
C PHE A 34 4.89 12.05 7.22
N GLY A 35 5.15 10.88 6.66
CA GLY A 35 4.12 10.00 6.12
C GLY A 35 4.72 8.80 5.39
N TYR A 36 3.86 7.95 4.83
CA TYR A 36 4.24 6.69 4.17
C TYR A 36 4.52 6.83 2.67
N ILE A 37 4.42 8.01 2.14
CA ILE A 37 4.59 8.30 0.72
C ILE A 37 6.07 8.45 0.42
N PRO A 38 6.61 7.93 -0.69
CA PRO A 38 8.00 8.16 -1.06
C PRO A 38 8.33 9.65 -1.15
N GLU A 39 9.45 10.06 -0.59
CA GLU A 39 9.90 11.46 -0.57
C GLU A 39 9.90 12.11 -1.96
N PRO A 40 10.37 11.45 -3.05
CA PRO A 40 10.29 12.03 -4.39
C PRO A 40 8.86 12.29 -4.87
N PHE A 41 7.87 11.49 -4.39
CA PHE A 41 6.46 11.74 -4.70
C PHE A 41 5.90 12.88 -3.84
N PHE A 42 6.29 12.97 -2.57
CA PHE A 42 5.94 14.11 -1.71
C PHE A 42 6.34 15.43 -2.37
N HIS A 43 7.57 15.56 -2.84
CA HIS A 43 8.09 16.77 -3.48
C HIS A 43 7.55 17.07 -4.90
N LYS A 44 6.71 16.21 -5.47
CA LYS A 44 5.88 16.57 -6.64
C LYS A 44 4.73 17.49 -6.28
N HIS A 45 4.30 17.46 -5.02
CA HIS A 45 3.12 18.19 -4.52
C HIS A 45 3.47 19.26 -3.49
N TYR A 46 4.65 19.19 -2.86
CA TYR A 46 5.13 20.11 -1.84
C TYR A 46 6.47 20.73 -2.26
N PRO A 47 6.75 22.00 -1.84
CA PRO A 47 8.03 22.62 -2.08
C PRO A 47 9.21 21.76 -1.60
N LYS A 48 10.30 21.78 -2.35
CA LYS A 48 11.53 21.06 -1.98
C LYS A 48 12.18 21.57 -0.69
N SER A 49 11.84 22.79 -0.27
CA SER A 49 12.29 23.37 1.00
C SER A 49 11.61 22.78 2.23
N PHE A 50 10.50 22.04 2.06
CA PHE A 50 9.81 21.42 3.20
C PHE A 50 10.56 20.16 3.59
N LYS A 51 10.88 20.03 4.89
CA LYS A 51 11.48 18.82 5.42
C LYS A 51 10.43 17.70 5.46
N TYR A 52 10.83 16.51 5.02
CA TYR A 52 9.97 15.34 5.00
C TYR A 52 10.72 14.09 5.45
N LYS A 53 10.06 13.21 6.18
CA LYS A 53 10.57 11.90 6.60
C LYS A 53 9.57 10.79 6.27
N GLU A 54 10.05 9.77 5.59
CA GLU A 54 9.25 8.57 5.34
C GLU A 54 9.09 7.79 6.65
N ILE A 55 7.85 7.63 7.09
CA ILE A 55 7.48 6.78 8.22
C ILE A 55 6.28 5.96 7.79
N PHE A 56 6.49 4.68 7.55
CA PHE A 56 5.41 3.77 7.14
C PHE A 56 4.51 3.48 8.34
N TYR A 57 3.20 3.58 8.13
CA TYR A 57 2.24 3.08 9.12
C TYR A 57 2.43 1.59 9.28
N GLY A 58 2.49 1.11 10.50
CA GLY A 58 2.60 -0.31 10.74
C GLY A 58 1.26 -1.03 10.71
N VAL A 59 1.34 -2.35 10.68
CA VAL A 59 0.20 -3.21 11.04
C VAL A 59 0.11 -3.34 12.54
N GLU A 60 -1.10 -3.56 13.06
CA GLU A 60 -1.30 -3.99 14.44
C GLU A 60 -1.10 -5.51 14.53
N PRO A 61 -0.04 -6.03 15.16
CA PRO A 61 0.29 -7.45 15.15
C PRO A 61 -0.85 -8.34 15.66
N LYS A 62 -1.60 -7.88 16.67
CA LYS A 62 -2.72 -8.61 17.28
C LYS A 62 -3.80 -9.00 16.29
N LEU A 63 -4.00 -8.21 15.23
CA LEU A 63 -4.98 -8.50 14.18
C LEU A 63 -4.57 -9.68 13.29
N TYR A 64 -3.32 -10.14 13.39
CA TYR A 64 -2.71 -11.15 12.54
C TYR A 64 -2.09 -12.32 13.33
N GLU A 65 -2.45 -12.50 14.60
CA GLU A 65 -1.92 -13.59 15.45
C GLU A 65 -2.54 -14.95 15.11
N ASN A 66 -3.85 -14.99 14.91
CA ASN A 66 -4.62 -16.24 14.72
C ASN A 66 -4.87 -16.52 13.24
N LEU A 67 -3.80 -16.84 12.51
CA LEU A 67 -3.91 -17.10 11.07
C LEU A 67 -4.63 -18.43 10.77
N THR A 68 -5.51 -18.40 9.77
CA THR A 68 -5.93 -19.61 9.09
C THR A 68 -4.68 -20.25 8.42
N PRO A 69 -4.39 -21.54 8.65
CA PRO A 69 -3.28 -22.22 7.96
C PRO A 69 -3.37 -22.05 6.45
N TYR A 70 -2.26 -21.82 5.79
CA TYR A 70 -2.19 -21.57 4.34
C TYR A 70 -2.86 -22.68 3.52
N SER A 71 -2.71 -23.95 3.95
CA SER A 71 -3.31 -25.12 3.32
C SER A 71 -4.85 -25.16 3.37
N LYS A 72 -5.47 -24.42 4.29
CA LYS A 72 -6.93 -24.35 4.47
C LYS A 72 -7.58 -23.15 3.80
N ARG A 73 -6.79 -22.30 3.13
CA ARG A 73 -7.26 -21.09 2.47
C ARG A 73 -7.71 -21.38 1.05
N ILE A 74 -8.50 -20.47 0.50
CA ILE A 74 -8.94 -20.48 -0.91
C ILE A 74 -7.73 -20.30 -1.82
N LYS A 75 -7.52 -21.25 -2.74
CA LYS A 75 -6.40 -21.29 -3.68
C LYS A 75 -6.83 -21.01 -5.13
N GLU A 76 -8.09 -21.26 -5.45
CA GLU A 76 -8.65 -21.15 -6.80
C GLU A 76 -8.96 -19.71 -7.19
N ARG A 77 -8.82 -18.79 -6.26
CA ARG A 77 -9.10 -17.37 -6.46
C ARG A 77 -8.01 -16.51 -5.84
N ILE A 78 -7.69 -15.42 -6.51
CA ILE A 78 -6.79 -14.38 -6.04
C ILE A 78 -7.62 -13.21 -5.53
N LEU A 79 -7.45 -12.80 -4.28
CA LEU A 79 -8.18 -11.68 -3.70
C LEU A 79 -7.65 -10.35 -4.26
N CYS A 80 -8.54 -9.52 -4.76
CA CYS A 80 -8.27 -8.13 -5.08
C CYS A 80 -9.28 -7.23 -4.37
N SER A 81 -8.84 -6.31 -3.53
CA SER A 81 -9.73 -5.47 -2.73
C SER A 81 -9.41 -3.99 -2.86
N GLY A 82 -10.43 -3.15 -2.68
CA GLY A 82 -10.31 -1.71 -2.65
C GLY A 82 -10.81 -1.02 -3.91
N ALA A 83 -10.55 0.28 -4.05
CA ALA A 83 -11.00 1.03 -5.20
C ALA A 83 -10.40 0.49 -6.51
N ALA A 84 -11.23 0.36 -7.51
CA ALA A 84 -10.85 0.02 -8.87
C ALA A 84 -11.70 0.82 -9.85
N GLY A 85 -11.15 1.07 -11.03
CA GLY A 85 -11.84 1.76 -12.12
C GLY A 85 -12.58 0.79 -13.05
N ARG A 86 -12.78 1.25 -14.28
CA ARG A 86 -13.32 0.45 -15.39
C ARG A 86 -12.38 0.56 -16.57
N THR A 87 -12.32 -0.49 -17.37
CA THR A 87 -11.44 -0.55 -18.55
C THR A 87 -12.07 0.08 -19.80
N ASP A 88 -13.39 0.34 -19.80
CA ASP A 88 -14.08 0.92 -20.95
C ASP A 88 -13.61 2.35 -21.27
N LEU A 89 -13.57 2.67 -22.57
CA LEU A 89 -13.03 3.92 -23.08
C LEU A 89 -13.78 5.15 -22.58
N LEU A 90 -15.11 5.08 -22.49
CA LEU A 90 -15.94 6.20 -22.06
C LEU A 90 -15.68 6.54 -20.59
N TYR A 91 -15.56 5.52 -19.74
CA TYR A 91 -15.17 5.73 -18.34
C TYR A 91 -13.80 6.38 -18.25
N ARG A 92 -12.80 5.88 -18.99
CA ARG A 92 -11.44 6.43 -18.99
C ARG A 92 -11.39 7.90 -19.44
N LEU A 93 -12.14 8.26 -20.47
CA LEU A 93 -12.25 9.66 -20.92
C LEU A 93 -12.91 10.57 -19.86
N LYS A 94 -13.97 10.08 -19.21
CA LYS A 94 -14.60 10.77 -18.08
C LYS A 94 -13.63 10.93 -16.89
N ASP A 95 -12.92 9.89 -16.56
CA ASP A 95 -11.99 9.85 -15.43
C ASP A 95 -10.79 10.81 -15.65
N LEU A 96 -10.28 10.89 -16.87
CA LEU A 96 -9.22 11.84 -17.24
C LEU A 96 -9.62 13.31 -17.00
N ARG A 97 -10.90 13.66 -17.18
CA ARG A 97 -11.43 15.02 -16.94
C ARG A 97 -11.44 15.40 -15.44
N ARG A 98 -11.41 14.43 -14.54
CA ARG A 98 -11.37 14.66 -13.08
C ARG A 98 -10.02 15.16 -12.57
N GLY A 99 -9.00 15.18 -13.42
CA GLY A 99 -7.64 15.52 -13.03
C GLY A 99 -6.90 14.36 -12.36
N THR A 100 -5.60 14.55 -12.14
CA THR A 100 -4.72 13.46 -11.68
C THR A 100 -5.04 13.01 -10.25
N ALA A 101 -5.40 13.95 -9.39
CA ALA A 101 -5.69 13.69 -7.98
C ALA A 101 -6.95 12.82 -7.76
N PHE A 102 -7.89 12.84 -8.70
CA PHE A 102 -9.17 12.13 -8.56
C PHE A 102 -9.39 11.02 -9.59
N SER A 103 -8.38 10.77 -10.43
CA SER A 103 -8.47 9.74 -11.46
C SER A 103 -8.24 8.35 -10.88
N VAL A 104 -9.31 7.58 -10.70
CA VAL A 104 -9.26 6.20 -10.24
C VAL A 104 -8.41 5.33 -11.18
N TRP A 105 -8.49 5.58 -12.51
CA TRP A 105 -7.65 4.89 -13.48
C TRP A 105 -6.16 5.16 -13.26
N LYS A 106 -5.75 6.40 -12.98
CA LYS A 106 -4.34 6.74 -12.76
C LYS A 106 -3.77 6.12 -11.49
N HIS A 107 -4.58 6.01 -10.45
CA HIS A 107 -4.16 5.42 -9.16
C HIS A 107 -4.16 3.89 -9.19
N TYR A 108 -5.13 3.27 -9.87
CA TYR A 108 -5.40 1.84 -9.75
C TYR A 108 -5.44 1.12 -11.10
N LYS A 109 -4.63 1.56 -12.08
CA LYS A 109 -4.64 1.03 -13.44
C LYS A 109 -4.39 -0.48 -13.47
N LEU A 110 -3.33 -0.94 -12.83
CA LEU A 110 -3.00 -2.36 -12.79
C LEU A 110 -4.06 -3.16 -12.01
N ARG A 111 -4.50 -2.66 -10.87
CA ARG A 111 -5.60 -3.28 -10.11
C ARG A 111 -6.86 -3.43 -10.96
N THR A 112 -7.23 -2.38 -11.69
CA THR A 112 -8.39 -2.40 -12.60
C THR A 112 -8.25 -3.45 -13.70
N LYS A 113 -7.05 -3.66 -14.23
CA LYS A 113 -6.79 -4.74 -15.18
C LYS A 113 -6.87 -6.13 -14.54
N CYS A 114 -6.33 -6.28 -13.34
CA CYS A 114 -6.34 -7.56 -12.62
C CYS A 114 -7.76 -8.05 -12.33
N ILE A 115 -8.70 -7.17 -11.99
CA ILE A 115 -10.08 -7.58 -11.67
C ILE A 115 -10.89 -8.09 -12.87
N GLU A 116 -10.43 -7.88 -14.08
CA GLU A 116 -11.03 -8.44 -15.30
C GLU A 116 -10.69 -9.93 -15.50
N LEU A 117 -9.72 -10.46 -14.75
CA LEU A 117 -9.30 -11.85 -14.89
C LEU A 117 -10.30 -12.79 -14.19
N PRO A 118 -10.69 -13.92 -14.82
CA PRO A 118 -11.79 -14.76 -14.34
C PRO A 118 -11.52 -15.46 -13.01
N TYR A 119 -10.26 -15.57 -12.62
CA TYR A 119 -9.82 -16.17 -11.35
C TYR A 119 -9.51 -15.12 -10.25
N VAL A 120 -9.74 -13.85 -10.49
CA VAL A 120 -9.62 -12.80 -9.48
C VAL A 120 -10.98 -12.56 -8.83
N TYR A 121 -11.02 -12.69 -7.51
CA TYR A 121 -12.19 -12.29 -6.72
C TYR A 121 -12.01 -10.84 -6.28
N TYR A 122 -12.90 -9.98 -6.75
CA TYR A 122 -12.86 -8.56 -6.43
C TYR A 122 -13.93 -8.17 -5.41
N THR A 123 -13.55 -7.35 -4.46
CA THR A 123 -14.48 -6.71 -3.53
C THR A 123 -14.06 -5.27 -3.23
N SER A 124 -15.04 -4.36 -3.21
CA SER A 124 -14.81 -2.98 -2.79
C SER A 124 -14.78 -2.90 -1.25
N THR A 125 -13.72 -2.33 -0.69
CA THR A 125 -13.59 -2.17 0.77
C THR A 125 -14.63 -1.24 1.39
N LEU A 126 -15.33 -0.44 0.58
CA LEU A 126 -16.36 0.49 1.06
C LEU A 126 -17.77 -0.10 1.09
N GLN A 127 -17.96 -1.31 0.57
CA GLN A 127 -19.28 -1.92 0.33
C GLN A 127 -19.44 -3.30 0.92
N HIS A 128 -18.56 -3.74 1.83
CA HIS A 128 -18.68 -5.05 2.46
C HIS A 128 -18.45 -4.97 3.98
N GLU A 129 -18.78 -6.07 4.67
CA GLU A 129 -18.67 -6.19 6.13
C GLU A 129 -17.23 -6.21 6.67
N PHE A 130 -16.23 -6.47 5.80
CA PHE A 130 -14.83 -6.58 6.16
C PHE A 130 -14.10 -5.24 6.00
N VAL A 131 -14.36 -4.31 6.92
CA VAL A 131 -13.68 -3.01 6.98
C VAL A 131 -12.93 -2.89 8.30
N ASN A 132 -11.94 -1.99 8.36
CA ASN A 132 -11.11 -1.76 9.54
C ASN A 132 -10.51 -3.09 10.08
N ASP A 133 -10.64 -3.35 11.36
CA ASP A 133 -10.07 -4.54 12.04
C ASP A 133 -10.57 -5.88 11.49
N LYS A 134 -11.72 -5.90 10.80
CA LYS A 134 -12.24 -7.10 10.15
C LYS A 134 -11.58 -7.42 8.82
N TYR A 135 -10.78 -6.50 8.27
CA TYR A 135 -10.13 -6.71 6.97
C TYR A 135 -9.13 -7.87 7.01
N SER A 136 -8.40 -8.03 8.11
CA SER A 136 -7.51 -9.18 8.34
C SER A 136 -8.24 -10.52 8.16
N SER A 137 -9.47 -10.63 8.67
CA SER A 137 -10.31 -11.84 8.55
C SER A 137 -10.68 -12.15 7.08
N LEU A 138 -10.85 -11.15 6.23
CA LEU A 138 -11.04 -11.35 4.79
C LEU A 138 -9.77 -11.90 4.15
N LEU A 139 -8.63 -11.27 4.43
CA LEU A 139 -7.33 -11.68 3.89
C LEU A 139 -7.00 -13.13 4.23
N MET A 140 -7.25 -13.54 5.47
CA MET A 140 -6.97 -14.91 5.96
C MET A 140 -7.81 -16.00 5.27
N LYS A 141 -8.85 -15.67 4.51
CA LYS A 141 -9.60 -16.64 3.70
C LYS A 141 -8.88 -17.08 2.43
N TYR A 142 -7.94 -16.29 1.93
CA TYR A 142 -7.28 -16.49 0.63
C TYR A 142 -5.79 -16.80 0.81
N CYS A 143 -5.26 -17.68 -0.04
CA CYS A 143 -3.81 -17.90 -0.12
C CYS A 143 -3.09 -16.71 -0.71
N THR A 144 -3.75 -15.98 -1.61
CA THR A 144 -3.11 -14.92 -2.40
C THR A 144 -3.94 -13.65 -2.44
N SER A 145 -3.25 -12.53 -2.55
CA SER A 145 -3.87 -11.22 -2.70
C SER A 145 -3.05 -10.28 -3.59
N ILE A 146 -3.71 -9.25 -4.12
CA ILE A 146 -3.08 -8.23 -4.97
C ILE A 146 -2.97 -6.91 -4.20
N ALA A 147 -1.76 -6.35 -4.15
CA ALA A 147 -1.48 -5.00 -3.70
C ALA A 147 -0.97 -4.18 -4.88
N ALA A 148 -1.82 -3.31 -5.42
CA ALA A 148 -1.46 -2.52 -6.60
C ALA A 148 -1.94 -1.08 -6.45
N HIS A 149 -1.01 -0.14 -6.65
CA HIS A 149 -1.26 1.30 -6.69
C HIS A 149 -0.17 1.96 -7.54
N SER A 150 -0.57 2.69 -8.57
CA SER A 150 0.34 3.11 -9.64
C SER A 150 1.22 4.33 -9.30
N LEU A 151 0.98 5.01 -8.17
CA LEU A 151 1.68 6.26 -7.82
C LEU A 151 2.61 6.12 -6.61
N TYR A 152 2.25 5.33 -5.62
CA TYR A 152 3.01 5.06 -4.41
C TYR A 152 2.49 3.78 -3.73
N PRO A 153 3.25 3.12 -2.85
CA PRO A 153 2.76 1.97 -2.11
C PRO A 153 1.67 2.40 -1.11
N VAL A 154 0.69 1.54 -0.87
CA VAL A 154 -0.38 1.75 0.10
C VAL A 154 -0.38 0.64 1.14
N ILE A 155 -1.06 0.84 2.26
CA ILE A 155 -1.07 -0.08 3.41
C ILE A 155 -1.34 -1.56 3.04
N LYS A 156 -2.06 -1.83 1.97
CA LYS A 156 -2.33 -3.20 1.47
C LYS A 156 -1.07 -4.00 1.11
N TYR A 157 0.05 -3.34 0.82
CA TYR A 157 1.32 -4.02 0.52
C TYR A 157 1.80 -4.82 1.72
N TRP A 158 1.63 -4.30 2.93
CA TRP A 158 2.04 -4.97 4.16
C TRP A 158 0.88 -5.56 4.97
N GLU A 159 -0.36 -5.10 4.85
CA GLU A 159 -1.54 -5.80 5.42
C GLU A 159 -1.71 -7.20 4.82
N ASN A 160 -1.56 -7.33 3.50
CA ASN A 160 -1.72 -8.59 2.81
C ASN A 160 -0.64 -9.60 3.24
N THR A 161 0.62 -9.17 3.33
CA THR A 161 1.71 -10.04 3.80
C THR A 161 1.60 -10.34 5.29
N ALA A 162 1.19 -9.39 6.13
CA ALA A 162 0.93 -9.63 7.55
C ALA A 162 -0.10 -10.74 7.77
N ALA A 163 -1.13 -10.79 6.94
CA ALA A 163 -2.14 -11.84 6.95
C ALA A 163 -1.62 -13.19 6.40
N GLY A 164 -0.36 -13.28 6.00
CA GLY A 164 0.25 -14.49 5.42
C GLY A 164 -0.30 -14.82 4.03
N CYS A 165 -0.72 -13.83 3.26
CA CYS A 165 -1.03 -14.00 1.85
C CYS A 165 0.24 -13.95 1.00
N LEU A 166 0.37 -14.84 0.03
CA LEU A 166 1.27 -14.61 -1.10
C LEU A 166 0.80 -13.33 -1.80
N THR A 167 1.58 -12.27 -1.68
CA THR A 167 1.15 -10.96 -2.17
C THR A 167 1.78 -10.65 -3.52
N PHE A 168 0.91 -10.45 -4.53
CA PHE A 168 1.31 -9.90 -5.83
C PHE A 168 1.35 -8.38 -5.70
N MET A 169 2.54 -7.79 -5.72
CA MET A 169 2.79 -6.37 -5.49
C MET A 169 3.09 -5.63 -6.79
N GLU A 170 2.38 -4.53 -7.06
CA GLU A 170 2.80 -3.62 -8.13
C GLU A 170 4.08 -2.90 -7.68
N VAL A 171 5.21 -3.25 -8.31
CA VAL A 171 6.50 -2.59 -8.06
C VAL A 171 7.02 -2.03 -9.38
N THR A 172 7.19 -0.72 -9.43
CA THR A 172 7.63 0.03 -10.62
C THR A 172 8.52 1.21 -10.21
N GLU A 173 9.31 1.73 -11.12
CA GLU A 173 10.06 2.97 -10.92
C GLU A 173 9.14 4.16 -10.59
N LYS A 174 7.91 4.12 -11.10
CA LYS A 174 6.94 5.19 -10.88
C LYS A 174 6.38 5.22 -9.47
N ASN A 175 6.01 4.06 -8.92
CA ASN A 175 5.41 3.98 -7.59
C ASN A 175 6.42 3.80 -6.46
N GLN A 176 7.67 3.50 -6.81
CA GLN A 176 8.79 3.36 -5.86
C GLN A 176 8.51 2.38 -4.70
N ALA A 177 7.67 1.37 -4.91
CA ALA A 177 7.30 0.43 -3.86
C ALA A 177 8.48 -0.45 -3.39
N ASN A 178 9.62 -0.43 -4.10
CA ASN A 178 10.87 -1.04 -3.67
C ASN A 178 11.40 -0.48 -2.33
N ILE A 179 11.03 0.75 -1.94
CA ILE A 179 11.42 1.34 -0.63
C ILE A 179 10.87 0.55 0.56
N LEU A 180 9.82 -0.26 0.36
CA LEU A 180 9.28 -1.13 1.41
C LEU A 180 10.22 -2.29 1.77
N GLY A 181 11.27 -2.56 0.98
CA GLY A 181 12.25 -3.61 1.25
C GLY A 181 11.79 -5.03 0.93
N PHE A 182 10.65 -5.21 0.26
CA PHE A 182 10.27 -6.52 -0.27
C PHE A 182 11.16 -6.92 -1.45
N GLU A 183 11.32 -8.24 -1.65
CA GLU A 183 12.17 -8.85 -2.69
C GLU A 183 11.34 -9.81 -3.56
N ASP A 184 11.42 -9.66 -4.90
CA ASP A 184 10.68 -10.52 -5.85
C ASP A 184 11.08 -11.99 -5.72
N GLY A 185 10.08 -12.86 -5.61
CA GLY A 185 10.28 -14.30 -5.49
C GLY A 185 10.78 -14.80 -4.13
N LYS A 186 11.05 -13.89 -3.19
CA LYS A 186 11.54 -14.23 -1.84
C LYS A 186 10.49 -14.02 -0.76
N ASN A 187 9.87 -12.83 -0.72
CA ASN A 187 8.87 -12.47 0.28
C ASN A 187 7.64 -11.74 -0.30
N ALA A 188 7.61 -11.56 -1.62
CA ALA A 188 6.49 -11.11 -2.42
C ALA A 188 6.69 -11.53 -3.89
N ILE A 189 5.67 -11.38 -4.72
CA ILE A 189 5.80 -11.52 -6.18
C ILE A 189 5.56 -10.15 -6.82
N PHE A 190 6.57 -9.61 -7.49
CA PHE A 190 6.45 -8.31 -8.12
C PHE A 190 5.75 -8.40 -9.46
N ILE A 191 4.71 -7.60 -9.63
CA ILE A 191 3.93 -7.47 -10.86
C ILE A 191 3.96 -6.05 -11.40
N ASN A 192 3.75 -5.95 -12.69
CA ASN A 192 3.56 -4.72 -13.43
C ASN A 192 2.66 -4.96 -14.64
N GLU A 193 2.35 -3.92 -15.41
CA GLU A 193 1.47 -4.02 -16.58
C GLU A 193 1.92 -4.99 -17.67
N LYS A 194 3.19 -5.41 -17.69
CA LYS A 194 3.75 -6.31 -18.71
C LYS A 194 3.72 -7.78 -18.30
N ASN A 195 3.71 -8.07 -16.98
CA ASN A 195 3.92 -9.42 -16.49
C ASN A 195 2.80 -9.97 -15.58
N TYR A 196 1.84 -9.14 -15.17
CA TYR A 196 0.83 -9.52 -14.16
C TYR A 196 0.02 -10.76 -14.58
N GLU A 197 -0.46 -10.84 -15.83
CA GLU A 197 -1.25 -11.98 -16.29
C GLU A 197 -0.45 -13.29 -16.19
N LYS A 198 0.79 -13.26 -16.67
CA LYS A 198 1.69 -14.43 -16.60
C LYS A 198 1.92 -14.86 -15.15
N LYS A 199 2.29 -13.93 -14.27
CA LYS A 199 2.61 -14.27 -12.87
C LYS A 199 1.38 -14.73 -12.07
N LEU A 200 0.22 -14.14 -12.29
CA LEU A 200 -1.02 -14.57 -11.66
C LEU A 200 -1.48 -15.94 -12.17
N SER A 201 -1.40 -16.20 -13.48
CA SER A 201 -1.75 -17.50 -14.06
C SER A 201 -0.75 -18.61 -13.66
N GLU A 202 0.53 -18.29 -13.45
CA GLU A 202 1.51 -19.24 -12.92
C GLU A 202 1.09 -19.80 -11.55
N PHE A 203 0.61 -18.95 -10.66
CA PHE A 203 0.04 -19.38 -9.38
C PHE A 203 -1.20 -20.27 -9.59
N ILE A 204 -2.15 -19.82 -10.42
CA ILE A 204 -3.42 -20.53 -10.64
C ILE A 204 -3.20 -21.90 -11.31
N SER A 205 -2.18 -22.05 -12.15
CA SER A 205 -1.86 -23.33 -12.81
C SER A 205 -1.29 -24.38 -11.85
N ASP A 206 -0.62 -23.95 -10.77
CA ASP A 206 -0.05 -24.86 -9.77
C ASP A 206 -0.15 -24.25 -8.36
N PRO A 207 -1.37 -24.10 -7.81
CA PRO A 207 -1.60 -23.39 -6.54
C PRO A 207 -1.15 -24.19 -5.30
N ASN A 208 -0.78 -25.47 -5.48
CA ASN A 208 -0.28 -26.33 -4.43
C ASN A 208 1.25 -26.39 -4.33
N ASN A 209 1.96 -25.69 -5.20
CA ASN A 209 3.41 -25.61 -5.14
C ASN A 209 3.86 -25.00 -3.80
N THR A 210 4.73 -25.72 -3.11
CA THR A 210 5.21 -25.34 -1.76
C THR A 210 5.94 -24.01 -1.73
N LYS A 211 6.55 -23.59 -2.84
CA LYS A 211 7.22 -22.28 -2.97
C LYS A 211 6.28 -21.11 -2.64
N TRP A 212 4.99 -21.22 -2.92
CA TRP A 212 4.04 -20.16 -2.67
C TRP A 212 3.80 -19.93 -1.18
N ALA A 213 3.70 -21.01 -0.42
CA ALA A 213 3.56 -20.93 1.03
C ALA A 213 4.82 -20.39 1.68
N GLU A 214 6.00 -20.79 1.20
CA GLU A 214 7.29 -20.28 1.68
C GLU A 214 7.44 -18.77 1.43
N ILE A 215 7.15 -18.29 0.23
CA ILE A 215 7.19 -16.84 -0.08
C ILE A 215 6.19 -16.07 0.78
N ALA A 216 4.98 -16.60 0.99
CA ALA A 216 3.96 -15.98 1.83
C ALA A 216 4.41 -15.88 3.29
N GLU A 217 5.03 -16.93 3.83
CA GLU A 217 5.59 -16.95 5.19
C GLU A 217 6.74 -15.96 5.34
N ASN A 218 7.68 -15.94 4.39
CA ASN A 218 8.78 -14.98 4.35
C ASN A 218 8.25 -13.54 4.31
N GLY A 219 7.20 -13.27 3.51
CA GLY A 219 6.55 -11.97 3.45
C GLY A 219 5.94 -11.56 4.78
N ARG A 220 5.28 -12.50 5.47
CA ARG A 220 4.74 -12.26 6.80
C ARG A 220 5.84 -11.97 7.82
N ASN A 221 6.88 -12.80 7.86
CA ASN A 221 7.99 -12.62 8.79
C ASN A 221 8.68 -11.28 8.58
N TYR A 222 8.92 -10.90 7.32
CA TYR A 222 9.46 -9.58 6.99
C TYR A 222 8.58 -8.45 7.51
N THR A 223 7.27 -8.52 7.28
CA THR A 223 6.32 -7.49 7.70
C THR A 223 6.23 -7.36 9.22
N MET A 224 6.14 -8.50 9.92
CA MET A 224 6.07 -8.50 11.39
C MET A 224 7.36 -8.02 12.06
N THR A 225 8.50 -8.12 11.37
CA THR A 225 9.78 -7.62 11.88
C THR A 225 9.99 -6.13 11.58
N ASN A 226 9.49 -5.62 10.43
CA ASN A 226 9.91 -4.33 9.91
C ASN A 226 8.78 -3.30 9.75
N LEU A 227 7.52 -3.73 9.69
CA LEU A 227 6.39 -2.88 9.30
C LEU A 227 5.23 -2.97 10.32
N THR A 228 5.55 -2.99 11.61
CA THR A 228 4.56 -2.95 12.70
C THR A 228 4.36 -1.54 13.24
N ASN A 229 3.28 -1.34 13.99
CA ASN A 229 2.99 -0.08 14.66
C ASN A 229 4.11 0.34 15.63
N ASP A 230 4.76 -0.62 16.30
CA ASP A 230 5.87 -0.32 17.21
C ASP A 230 7.08 0.24 16.45
N ILE A 231 7.42 -0.32 15.28
CA ILE A 231 8.48 0.20 14.41
C ILE A 231 8.15 1.62 13.93
N ALA A 232 6.91 1.84 13.48
CA ALA A 232 6.45 3.16 13.05
C ALA A 232 6.50 4.19 14.19
N SER A 233 6.07 3.79 15.39
CA SER A 233 6.10 4.64 16.58
C SER A 233 7.53 4.99 17.01
N ASN A 234 8.44 4.02 17.00
CA ASN A 234 9.85 4.26 17.28
C ASN A 234 10.47 5.24 16.28
N SER A 235 10.18 5.08 14.98
CA SER A 235 10.64 6.01 13.94
C SER A 235 10.13 7.44 14.17
N LEU A 236 8.90 7.57 14.64
CA LEU A 236 8.32 8.87 14.98
C LEU A 236 8.97 9.47 16.25
N VAL A 237 9.23 8.66 17.27
CA VAL A 237 9.95 9.09 18.47
C VAL A 237 11.36 9.61 18.11
N GLU A 238 12.09 8.90 17.24
CA GLU A 238 13.39 9.37 16.77
C GLU A 238 13.28 10.71 16.03
N LEU A 239 12.26 10.90 15.20
CA LEU A 239 12.00 12.17 14.57
C LEU A 239 11.76 13.30 15.59
N PHE A 240 11.01 13.06 16.67
CA PHE A 240 10.80 14.05 17.74
C PHE A 240 12.10 14.39 18.47
N LYS A 241 12.95 13.40 18.73
CA LYS A 241 14.24 13.63 19.41
C LYS A 241 15.15 14.57 18.61
N GLU A 242 15.11 14.52 17.28
CA GLU A 242 15.86 15.45 16.42
C GLU A 242 15.52 16.93 16.67
N TYR A 243 14.37 17.23 17.28
CA TYR A 243 13.88 18.58 17.56
C TYR A 243 13.91 18.98 19.03
N ILE A 244 13.90 18.03 19.94
CA ILE A 244 13.86 18.30 21.39
C ILE A 244 15.28 18.48 21.95
N PHE A 245 16.26 17.85 21.34
CA PHE A 245 17.64 17.84 21.85
C PHE A 245 18.59 18.71 20.98
N GLN A 246 18.06 19.58 20.13
CA GLN A 246 18.79 20.67 19.48
C GLN A 246 18.70 21.93 20.35
#